data_9cf04d379ec9f322cd79f4b5207660d1
#
_entry.id   9cf04d379ec9f322cd79f4b5207660d1
#
_cell.length_a   1.000
_cell.length_b   1.000
_cell.length_c   1.000
_cell.angle_alpha   90.00
_cell.angle_beta   90.00
_cell.angle_gamma   90.00
#
_symmetry.space_group_name_H-M   'P 1'
#
loop_
_entity.id
_entity.type
_entity.pdbx_description
1 polymer ?
#
loop_
_entity_poly.entity_id
_entity_poly.type
_entity_poly.pdbx_seq_one_letter_code
_entity_poly.pdbx_strand_id
1 'polypeptide(L)'
;QTEDYYFKVVDYTDSTVTMRLSADSASYIDFKYSMHNDTYLVDFTIDAVGMANKLASTKYVDIEWSQRARQIEKGYTYENRLSELTYKITGDGTDYLSAGKNDEKEIAERLDWIAFKNQFFSSVFLADADFEKTKLSSKMETQGSGYIKDYSAEMSTVFDPTGEKTTQLFFYFGPNHYKTLTALDKGRTEKWELNRLVYLGWPLIRWINKWFTINIFDWLSSWGLSMGIVLLLMTLIVKAVVFPATWKTYISSAKMRVLKPKIDEIGKKYPKQEDAMKKQQEVMGLYSQYGVSPMGGCLPMLIQFPILMALFMFVPSAIELRQQSFLWADDLSTYDAFINFPFHIPFLGSHLSLFCLLMTVTNILNTKFMMQQQDTGANPQMAAMKWMSYLMPVMFLFILNDYPSGLNYYYFISTLISVVTTLIMRKTTNEEALLAELEAKKKDPKKMKKTGFAARLEAMQKQQEQMMKEKQNRK
;
A
#
# COMPACT_ATOMS: atom_id res chain seq x y z
N GLN A 1 11.24 18.30 36.25
CA GLN A 1 11.22 17.17 35.28
C GLN A 1 12.04 16.03 35.85
N THR A 2 11.79 14.77 35.42
CA THR A 2 12.52 13.60 35.93
C THR A 2 13.99 13.60 35.53
N GLU A 3 14.37 14.29 34.47
CA GLU A 3 15.76 14.49 34.03
C GLU A 3 16.62 15.32 35.01
N ASP A 4 15.97 16.11 35.87
CA ASP A 4 16.64 16.94 36.86
C ASP A 4 16.98 16.18 38.15
N TYR A 5 16.57 14.91 38.27
CA TYR A 5 16.67 14.12 39.49
C TYR A 5 17.56 12.89 39.31
N TYR A 6 18.17 12.45 40.41
CA TYR A 6 18.99 11.25 40.45
C TYR A 6 18.14 10.07 40.97
N PHE A 7 18.12 8.98 40.19
CA PHE A 7 17.45 7.75 40.55
C PHE A 7 18.46 6.76 41.14
N LYS A 8 17.99 6.01 42.13
CA LYS A 8 18.76 4.90 42.72
C LYS A 8 18.16 3.58 42.27
N VAL A 9 19.02 2.68 41.73
CA VAL A 9 18.62 1.29 41.49
C VAL A 9 18.48 0.62 42.87
N VAL A 10 17.27 0.13 43.18
CA VAL A 10 16.95 -0.51 44.47
C VAL A 10 16.73 -2.00 44.34
N ASP A 11 16.39 -2.48 43.16
CA ASP A 11 16.22 -3.90 42.83
C ASP A 11 16.50 -4.14 41.35
N TYR A 12 17.12 -5.25 41.02
CA TYR A 12 17.33 -5.67 39.62
C TYR A 12 17.52 -7.16 39.49
N THR A 13 17.08 -7.68 38.33
CA THR A 13 17.31 -9.05 37.88
C THR A 13 17.78 -9.01 36.42
N ASP A 14 17.92 -10.16 35.75
CA ASP A 14 18.25 -10.24 34.32
C ASP A 14 17.18 -9.61 33.43
N SER A 15 15.94 -9.50 33.89
CA SER A 15 14.79 -9.01 33.11
C SER A 15 14.06 -7.84 33.74
N THR A 16 14.36 -7.44 34.97
CA THR A 16 13.69 -6.34 35.67
C THR A 16 14.67 -5.38 36.29
N VAL A 17 14.29 -4.10 36.36
CA VAL A 17 15.00 -3.08 37.13
C VAL A 17 13.99 -2.15 37.79
N THR A 18 14.22 -1.82 39.07
CA THR A 18 13.46 -0.83 39.82
C THR A 18 14.34 0.35 40.15
N MET A 19 13.97 1.51 39.63
CA MET A 19 14.64 2.79 39.86
C MET A 19 13.81 3.65 40.78
N ARG A 20 14.36 4.05 41.91
CA ARG A 20 13.68 4.82 42.95
C ARG A 20 14.06 6.28 42.93
N LEU A 21 13.06 7.15 42.97
CA LEU A 21 13.17 8.56 43.26
C LEU A 21 12.67 8.78 44.68
N SER A 22 13.58 9.08 45.62
CA SER A 22 13.24 9.24 47.04
C SER A 22 13.07 10.72 47.38
N ALA A 23 11.93 11.04 48.06
CA ALA A 23 11.74 12.32 48.70
C ALA A 23 12.33 12.30 50.12
N ASP A 24 12.22 11.16 50.85
CA ASP A 24 12.87 10.85 52.12
C ASP A 24 12.92 9.30 52.30
N SER A 25 13.25 8.85 53.53
CA SER A 25 13.39 7.40 53.83
C SER A 25 12.07 6.61 53.76
N ALA A 26 10.92 7.29 53.87
CA ALA A 26 9.57 6.67 53.94
C ALA A 26 8.71 7.04 52.70
N SER A 27 9.15 8.00 51.89
CA SER A 27 8.37 8.56 50.76
C SER A 27 9.18 8.54 49.50
N TYR A 28 8.69 7.81 48.48
CA TYR A 28 9.39 7.65 47.23
C TYR A 28 8.45 7.26 46.09
N ILE A 29 8.95 7.33 44.87
CA ILE A 29 8.32 6.82 43.63
C ILE A 29 9.26 5.79 43.02
N ASP A 30 8.75 4.61 42.74
CA ASP A 30 9.42 3.55 42.05
C ASP A 30 9.01 3.47 40.59
N PHE A 31 10.00 3.47 39.72
CA PHE A 31 9.89 3.26 38.29
C PHE A 31 10.42 1.85 38.00
N LYS A 32 9.50 0.92 37.71
CA LYS A 32 9.85 -0.47 37.47
C LYS A 32 9.69 -0.82 36.00
N TYR A 33 10.77 -1.33 35.42
CA TYR A 33 10.80 -1.83 34.05
C TYR A 33 10.93 -3.36 34.07
N SER A 34 10.19 -4.06 33.22
CA SER A 34 10.21 -5.52 33.13
C SER A 34 10.15 -5.95 31.67
N MET A 35 11.13 -6.74 31.23
CA MET A 35 11.20 -7.32 29.89
C MET A 35 10.77 -8.76 29.93
N HIS A 36 10.04 -9.19 28.90
CA HIS A 36 9.63 -10.57 28.73
C HIS A 36 10.43 -11.24 27.62
N ASN A 37 10.77 -12.52 27.79
CA ASN A 37 11.44 -13.29 26.76
C ASN A 37 10.57 -13.35 25.48
N ASP A 38 11.22 -13.33 24.33
CA ASP A 38 10.60 -13.47 23.01
C ASP A 38 9.57 -12.38 22.65
N THR A 39 9.58 -11.24 23.35
CA THR A 39 8.76 -10.08 23.02
C THR A 39 9.60 -8.81 22.91
N TYR A 40 9.08 -7.83 22.19
CA TYR A 40 9.66 -6.48 22.10
C TYR A 40 8.92 -5.50 23.03
N LEU A 41 8.16 -6.06 24.00
CA LEU A 41 7.37 -5.30 24.95
C LEU A 41 8.16 -5.16 26.26
N VAL A 42 8.13 -3.95 26.83
CA VAL A 42 8.67 -3.63 28.13
C VAL A 42 7.51 -3.11 28.98
N ASP A 43 7.18 -3.81 30.05
CA ASP A 43 6.23 -3.30 31.05
C ASP A 43 6.91 -2.18 31.82
N PHE A 44 6.19 -1.09 32.04
CA PHE A 44 6.66 0.05 32.78
C PHE A 44 5.59 0.44 33.82
N THR A 45 5.95 0.39 35.11
CA THR A 45 5.03 0.76 36.18
C THR A 45 5.60 1.91 36.98
N ILE A 46 4.70 2.78 37.46
CA ILE A 46 5.00 3.86 38.36
C ILE A 46 4.20 3.63 39.64
N ASP A 47 4.92 3.39 40.74
CA ASP A 47 4.35 3.15 42.05
C ASP A 47 4.78 4.25 43.03
N ALA A 48 3.83 4.87 43.75
CA ALA A 48 4.08 5.85 44.79
C ALA A 48 3.97 5.21 46.18
N VAL A 49 4.87 5.56 47.09
CA VAL A 49 4.81 5.15 48.47
C VAL A 49 5.00 6.40 49.35
N GLY A 50 4.03 6.65 50.24
CA GLY A 50 4.10 7.76 51.20
C GLY A 50 4.10 9.18 50.57
N MET A 51 3.64 9.29 49.31
CA MET A 51 3.71 10.53 48.52
C MET A 51 2.46 11.42 48.61
N ALA A 52 1.36 10.92 49.18
CA ALA A 52 0.07 11.61 49.22
C ALA A 52 0.11 13.05 49.79
N ASN A 53 0.97 13.29 50.76
CA ASN A 53 1.10 14.61 51.42
C ASN A 53 2.27 15.44 50.82
N LYS A 54 3.05 14.90 49.86
CA LYS A 54 4.23 15.55 49.31
C LYS A 54 4.03 16.00 47.87
N LEU A 55 3.20 15.31 47.14
CA LEU A 55 2.75 15.75 45.85
C LEU A 55 1.47 16.55 45.96
N ALA A 56 1.32 17.60 45.15
CA ALA A 56 0.03 18.25 44.98
C ALA A 56 -0.99 17.16 44.65
N SER A 57 -2.26 17.32 45.15
CA SER A 57 -3.34 16.35 44.93
C SER A 57 -3.73 16.24 43.46
N THR A 58 -2.82 15.73 42.64
CA THR A 58 -2.99 15.51 41.21
C THR A 58 -3.35 14.06 40.98
N LYS A 59 -4.45 13.84 40.25
CA LYS A 59 -4.85 12.50 39.77
C LYS A 59 -4.15 12.11 38.49
N TYR A 60 -3.23 12.92 38.02
CA TYR A 60 -2.55 12.75 36.72
C TYR A 60 -1.07 13.04 36.88
N VAL A 61 -0.28 12.32 36.08
CA VAL A 61 1.11 12.65 35.83
C VAL A 61 1.24 13.10 34.37
N ASP A 62 1.93 14.22 34.20
CA ASP A 62 2.26 14.71 32.86
C ASP A 62 3.54 14.02 32.36
N ILE A 63 3.51 13.57 31.13
CA ILE A 63 4.59 12.84 30.47
C ILE A 63 4.99 13.59 29.21
N GLU A 64 6.27 13.84 29.07
CA GLU A 64 6.88 14.29 27.83
C GLU A 64 7.75 13.17 27.28
N TRP A 65 7.48 12.76 26.06
CA TRP A 65 8.21 11.73 25.35
C TRP A 65 8.65 12.22 23.99
N SER A 66 9.95 12.19 23.75
CA SER A 66 10.54 12.66 22.49
C SER A 66 11.56 11.68 21.94
N GLN A 67 11.69 11.68 20.63
CA GLN A 67 12.65 10.84 19.92
C GLN A 67 13.09 11.52 18.64
N ARG A 68 14.38 11.73 18.51
CA ARG A 68 15.00 12.10 17.25
C ARG A 68 15.31 10.84 16.45
N ALA A 69 14.47 10.51 15.47
CA ALA A 69 14.52 9.27 14.71
C ALA A 69 15.69 9.27 13.72
N ARG A 70 16.63 8.32 13.87
CA ARG A 70 17.78 8.17 12.98
C ARG A 70 17.36 7.64 11.62
N GLN A 71 18.05 8.07 10.56
CA GLN A 71 17.99 7.42 9.28
C GLN A 71 18.66 6.06 9.38
N ILE A 72 17.93 4.99 9.08
CA ILE A 72 18.39 3.59 9.17
C ILE A 72 18.51 2.99 7.77
N GLU A 73 17.67 3.43 6.83
CA GLU A 73 17.61 2.87 5.49
C GLU A 73 18.42 3.73 4.49
N LYS A 74 18.79 3.13 3.36
CA LYS A 74 19.64 3.75 2.34
C LYS A 74 19.03 5.02 1.73
N GLY A 75 17.70 5.05 1.53
CA GLY A 75 17.01 6.13 0.84
C GLY A 75 16.25 7.06 1.77
N TYR A 76 16.82 8.25 2.10
CA TYR A 76 16.16 9.25 2.94
C TYR A 76 14.73 9.58 2.50
N THR A 77 14.51 9.89 1.22
CA THR A 77 13.20 10.30 0.70
C THR A 77 12.14 9.22 0.90
N TYR A 78 12.52 7.96 0.69
CA TYR A 78 11.59 6.84 0.79
C TYR A 78 11.29 6.49 2.26
N GLU A 79 12.34 6.38 3.09
CA GLU A 79 12.19 6.13 4.53
C GLU A 79 11.41 7.26 5.22
N ASN A 80 11.69 8.53 4.88
CA ASN A 80 10.97 9.69 5.42
C ASN A 80 9.46 9.65 5.08
N ARG A 81 9.09 9.18 3.89
CA ARG A 81 7.68 9.03 3.48
C ARG A 81 6.92 7.99 4.31
N LEU A 82 7.61 6.96 4.80
CA LEU A 82 7.04 5.88 5.59
C LEU A 82 7.21 6.08 7.10
N SER A 83 7.91 7.16 7.51
CA SER A 83 8.14 7.52 8.91
C SER A 83 7.13 8.58 9.35
N GLU A 84 6.27 8.21 10.30
CA GLU A 84 5.13 9.03 10.75
C GLU A 84 4.86 8.84 12.24
N LEU A 85 4.33 9.87 12.90
CA LEU A 85 3.79 9.76 14.24
C LEU A 85 2.35 9.26 14.11
N THR A 86 2.11 8.05 14.61
CA THR A 86 0.80 7.38 14.56
C THR A 86 0.25 7.24 15.98
N TYR A 87 -1.05 7.34 16.15
CA TYR A 87 -1.72 7.16 17.44
C TYR A 87 -3.04 6.44 17.27
N LYS A 88 -3.54 5.82 18.37
CA LYS A 88 -4.83 5.15 18.41
C LYS A 88 -5.77 5.85 19.37
N ILE A 89 -6.93 6.23 18.87
CA ILE A 89 -8.02 6.79 19.66
C ILE A 89 -8.75 5.65 20.37
N THR A 90 -8.97 5.80 21.68
CA THR A 90 -9.66 4.80 22.49
C THR A 90 -11.07 4.55 21.97
N GLY A 91 -11.38 3.29 21.72
CA GLY A 91 -12.68 2.88 21.16
C GLY A 91 -12.88 3.19 19.68
N ASP A 92 -11.88 3.75 18.99
CA ASP A 92 -11.93 4.10 17.56
C ASP A 92 -10.68 3.55 16.81
N GLY A 93 -10.38 4.10 15.68
CA GLY A 93 -9.28 3.72 14.82
C GLY A 93 -7.96 4.42 15.14
N THR A 94 -6.99 4.17 14.25
CA THR A 94 -5.70 4.87 14.23
C THR A 94 -5.75 6.06 13.31
N ASP A 95 -5.04 7.14 13.70
CA ASP A 95 -4.78 8.31 12.90
C ASP A 95 -3.28 8.67 12.97
N TYR A 96 -2.80 9.61 12.17
CA TYR A 96 -1.38 9.94 12.08
C TYR A 96 -1.15 11.42 11.75
N LEU A 97 0.02 11.92 12.09
CA LEU A 97 0.54 13.19 11.60
C LEU A 97 1.20 13.00 10.23
N SER A 98 1.07 14.00 9.36
CA SER A 98 1.60 13.93 8.00
C SER A 98 3.08 13.64 7.94
N ALA A 99 3.49 12.57 7.23
CA ALA A 99 4.89 12.25 7.01
C ALA A 99 5.63 13.26 6.10
N GLY A 100 4.89 13.96 5.21
CA GLY A 100 5.47 14.82 4.17
C GLY A 100 5.75 16.27 4.57
N LYS A 101 5.41 16.68 5.79
CA LYS A 101 5.57 18.06 6.28
C LYS A 101 5.74 18.08 7.79
N ASN A 102 6.18 19.21 8.33
CA ASN A 102 6.07 19.47 9.75
C ASN A 102 4.60 19.57 10.12
N ASP A 103 4.19 18.83 11.16
CA ASP A 103 2.79 18.73 11.56
C ASP A 103 2.69 18.68 13.09
N GLU A 104 1.70 19.40 13.64
CA GLU A 104 1.42 19.43 15.07
C GLU A 104 -0.10 19.31 15.27
N LYS A 105 -0.51 18.58 16.31
CA LYS A 105 -1.94 18.35 16.59
C LYS A 105 -2.17 18.23 18.09
N GLU A 106 -3.17 18.95 18.59
CA GLU A 106 -3.74 18.73 19.92
C GLU A 106 -4.93 17.78 19.80
N ILE A 107 -4.92 16.72 20.59
CA ILE A 107 -5.92 15.66 20.56
C ILE A 107 -6.77 15.78 21.82
N ALA A 108 -8.06 15.97 21.63
CA ALA A 108 -9.03 16.07 22.73
C ALA A 108 -9.52 14.69 23.21
N GLU A 109 -9.46 13.71 22.34
CA GLU A 109 -9.86 12.32 22.60
C GLU A 109 -8.80 11.60 23.43
N ARG A 110 -9.21 10.52 24.11
CA ARG A 110 -8.29 9.62 24.81
C ARG A 110 -7.55 8.74 23.83
N LEU A 111 -6.29 8.44 24.13
CA LEU A 111 -5.45 7.60 23.30
C LEU A 111 -4.98 6.35 24.04
N ASP A 112 -5.11 5.19 23.40
CA ASP A 112 -4.56 3.93 23.90
C ASP A 112 -3.03 3.91 23.80
N TRP A 113 -2.48 4.45 22.68
CA TRP A 113 -1.04 4.51 22.45
C TRP A 113 -0.65 5.57 21.43
N ILE A 114 0.64 5.92 21.49
CA ILE A 114 1.33 6.82 20.57
C ILE A 114 2.56 6.07 20.03
N ALA A 115 2.83 6.16 18.74
CA ALA A 115 3.94 5.48 18.07
C ALA A 115 4.79 6.45 17.25
N PHE A 116 6.07 6.47 17.50
CA PHE A 116 7.10 7.06 16.64
C PHE A 116 7.57 5.98 15.67
N LYS A 117 6.96 5.98 14.50
CA LYS A 117 7.13 4.94 13.51
C LYS A 117 8.17 5.33 12.47
N ASN A 118 9.14 4.46 12.25
CA ASN A 118 10.01 4.45 11.06
C ASN A 118 9.51 3.36 10.08
N GLN A 119 10.17 3.21 8.94
CA GLN A 119 9.76 2.25 7.92
C GLN A 119 9.57 0.83 8.48
N PHE A 120 10.58 0.28 9.16
CA PHE A 120 10.58 -1.11 9.62
C PHE A 120 10.54 -1.28 11.13
N PHE A 121 10.72 -0.22 11.90
CA PHE A 121 10.73 -0.26 13.37
C PHE A 121 9.88 0.85 13.94
N SER A 122 9.32 0.60 15.10
CA SER A 122 8.56 1.60 15.86
C SER A 122 8.95 1.59 17.32
N SER A 123 8.94 2.78 17.91
CA SER A 123 8.88 3.00 19.35
C SER A 123 7.43 3.34 19.67
N VAL A 124 6.76 2.55 20.50
CA VAL A 124 5.36 2.78 20.88
C VAL A 124 5.26 2.93 22.38
N PHE A 125 4.52 3.92 22.84
CA PHE A 125 4.19 4.11 24.22
C PHE A 125 2.70 3.91 24.43
N LEU A 126 2.33 3.04 25.38
CA LEU A 126 0.97 2.59 25.62
C LEU A 126 0.61 2.81 27.09
N ALA A 127 -0.66 3.13 27.36
CA ALA A 127 -1.21 3.23 28.71
C ALA A 127 -2.36 2.25 28.89
N ASP A 128 -2.45 1.64 30.07
CA ASP A 128 -3.60 0.82 30.44
C ASP A 128 -4.84 1.68 30.73
N ALA A 129 -4.62 2.88 31.28
CA ALA A 129 -5.65 3.83 31.66
C ALA A 129 -5.80 5.01 30.68
N ASP A 130 -5.37 4.86 29.45
CA ASP A 130 -5.37 5.86 28.36
C ASP A 130 -4.46 7.07 28.63
N PHE A 131 -4.14 7.79 27.56
CA PHE A 131 -3.55 9.11 27.58
C PHE A 131 -4.60 10.19 27.33
N GLU A 132 -4.52 11.29 28.08
CA GLU A 132 -5.39 12.46 27.95
C GLU A 132 -4.56 13.71 27.65
N LYS A 133 -5.21 14.80 27.21
CA LYS A 133 -4.60 16.11 26.96
C LYS A 133 -3.34 16.01 26.09
N THR A 134 -3.44 15.26 25.01
CA THR A 134 -2.29 14.90 24.21
C THR A 134 -1.98 15.99 23.18
N LYS A 135 -0.71 16.42 23.13
CA LYS A 135 -0.16 17.26 22.07
C LYS A 135 0.95 16.53 21.38
N LEU A 136 0.84 16.41 20.06
CA LEU A 136 1.76 15.66 19.20
C LEU A 136 2.46 16.59 18.23
N SER A 137 3.76 16.37 18.00
CA SER A 137 4.55 17.10 17.02
C SER A 137 5.47 16.16 16.26
N SER A 138 5.55 16.38 14.93
CA SER A 138 6.45 15.67 14.02
C SER A 138 7.14 16.70 13.12
N LYS A 139 8.44 16.86 13.27
CA LYS A 139 9.26 17.78 12.47
C LYS A 139 10.19 16.99 11.57
N MET A 140 10.29 17.42 10.31
CA MET A 140 11.22 16.83 9.35
C MET A 140 12.64 17.28 9.65
N GLU A 141 13.58 16.34 9.62
CA GLU A 141 15.00 16.62 9.67
C GLU A 141 15.57 16.84 8.27
N THR A 142 16.68 17.57 8.19
CA THR A 142 17.33 17.85 6.90
C THR A 142 18.01 16.60 6.35
N GLN A 143 17.84 16.33 5.06
CA GLN A 143 18.55 15.24 4.38
C GLN A 143 20.07 15.38 4.57
N GLY A 144 20.73 14.30 4.96
CA GLY A 144 22.17 14.27 5.25
C GLY A 144 22.53 14.56 6.72
N SER A 145 21.56 14.92 7.59
CA SER A 145 21.79 15.07 9.04
C SER A 145 22.02 13.74 9.76
N GLY A 146 21.70 12.59 9.11
CA GLY A 146 21.68 11.28 9.73
C GLY A 146 20.37 10.98 10.48
N TYR A 147 19.40 11.89 10.43
CA TYR A 147 18.09 11.77 11.06
C TYR A 147 16.99 12.03 10.05
N ILE A 148 15.77 11.56 10.37
CA ILE A 148 14.60 11.67 9.50
C ILE A 148 13.57 12.60 10.10
N LYS A 149 13.26 12.39 11.37
CA LYS A 149 12.20 13.08 12.11
C LYS A 149 12.69 13.44 13.52
N ASP A 150 12.11 14.52 14.02
CA ASP A 150 12.09 14.86 15.43
C ASP A 150 10.63 14.76 15.91
N TYR A 151 10.35 13.74 16.71
CA TYR A 151 9.04 13.45 17.26
C TYR A 151 8.96 13.92 18.70
N SER A 152 7.81 14.50 19.09
CA SER A 152 7.50 14.76 20.49
C SER A 152 6.01 14.53 20.77
N ALA A 153 5.74 14.05 21.98
CA ALA A 153 4.41 13.83 22.50
C ALA A 153 4.37 14.30 23.96
N GLU A 154 3.49 15.25 24.24
CA GLU A 154 3.14 15.69 25.58
C GLU A 154 1.77 15.10 25.92
N MET A 155 1.62 14.42 27.06
CA MET A 155 0.38 13.73 27.42
C MET A 155 0.26 13.61 28.92
N SER A 156 -0.94 13.32 29.42
CA SER A 156 -1.19 13.02 30.83
C SER A 156 -1.84 11.64 30.96
N THR A 157 -1.51 10.92 32.02
CA THR A 157 -2.21 9.67 32.37
C THR A 157 -2.54 9.64 33.88
N VAL A 158 -3.45 8.74 34.25
CA VAL A 158 -3.88 8.59 35.62
C VAL A 158 -2.72 8.15 36.52
N PHE A 159 -2.55 8.84 37.63
CA PHE A 159 -1.54 8.56 38.65
C PHE A 159 -2.14 8.65 40.05
N ASP A 160 -1.82 7.69 40.90
CA ASP A 160 -2.28 7.63 42.28
C ASP A 160 -1.14 7.92 43.28
N PRO A 161 -1.03 9.13 43.82
CA PRO A 161 0.01 9.47 44.80
C PRO A 161 -0.15 8.77 46.17
N THR A 162 -1.32 8.13 46.44
CA THR A 162 -1.51 7.34 47.66
C THR A 162 -0.82 5.98 47.60
N GLY A 163 -0.58 5.47 46.39
CA GLY A 163 0.02 4.15 46.16
C GLY A 163 -0.97 2.99 46.25
N GLU A 164 -2.28 3.26 46.30
CA GLU A 164 -3.30 2.20 46.25
C GLU A 164 -3.42 1.57 44.88
N LYS A 165 -3.10 2.33 43.83
CA LYS A 165 -3.14 1.90 42.43
C LYS A 165 -1.84 2.21 41.73
N THR A 166 -1.29 1.19 41.06
CA THR A 166 -0.14 1.31 40.18
C THR A 166 -0.52 1.94 38.85
N THR A 167 0.27 2.89 38.34
CA THR A 167 0.14 3.35 36.95
C THR A 167 0.84 2.38 36.04
N GLN A 168 0.07 1.67 35.22
CA GLN A 168 0.58 0.67 34.29
C GLN A 168 0.73 1.24 32.90
N LEU A 169 1.96 1.18 32.37
CA LEU A 169 2.36 1.65 31.06
C LEU A 169 3.16 0.57 30.35
N PHE A 170 3.33 0.71 29.05
CA PHE A 170 4.14 -0.22 28.27
C PHE A 170 4.93 0.52 27.19
N PHE A 171 6.12 0.02 26.91
CA PHE A 171 6.87 0.38 25.71
C PHE A 171 6.92 -0.82 24.78
N TYR A 172 6.78 -0.56 23.50
CA TYR A 172 7.14 -1.50 22.45
C TYR A 172 8.29 -0.91 21.63
N PHE A 173 9.41 -1.62 21.59
CA PHE A 173 10.56 -1.27 20.77
C PHE A 173 10.86 -2.42 19.84
N GLY A 174 10.33 -2.38 18.62
CA GLY A 174 10.42 -3.57 17.79
C GLY A 174 10.06 -3.36 16.33
N PRO A 175 10.08 -4.47 15.56
CA PRO A 175 9.82 -4.46 14.13
C PRO A 175 8.34 -4.22 13.81
N ASN A 176 8.08 -3.52 12.72
CA ASN A 176 6.76 -3.36 12.13
C ASN A 176 6.37 -4.65 11.38
N HIS A 177 6.39 -5.79 12.08
CA HIS A 177 6.03 -7.08 11.53
C HIS A 177 4.58 -7.44 11.92
N TYR A 178 3.72 -7.62 10.90
CA TYR A 178 2.27 -7.76 11.09
C TYR A 178 1.87 -8.85 12.09
N LYS A 179 2.48 -10.04 11.99
CA LYS A 179 2.17 -11.17 12.88
C LYS A 179 2.65 -10.95 14.31
N THR A 180 3.85 -10.40 14.49
CA THR A 180 4.40 -10.05 15.81
C THR A 180 3.49 -9.05 16.51
N LEU A 181 3.09 -7.97 15.83
CA LEU A 181 2.19 -6.97 16.39
C LEU A 181 0.78 -7.52 16.65
N THR A 182 0.26 -8.41 15.80
CA THR A 182 -1.02 -9.08 16.03
C THR A 182 -0.96 -10.04 17.22
N ALA A 183 0.18 -10.64 17.50
CA ALA A 183 0.34 -11.58 18.61
C ALA A 183 0.22 -10.90 19.98
N LEU A 184 0.52 -9.59 20.07
CA LEU A 184 0.39 -8.82 21.31
C LEU A 184 -1.06 -8.66 21.78
N ASP A 185 -2.03 -8.82 20.88
CA ASP A 185 -3.46 -8.78 21.21
C ASP A 185 -4.04 -10.11 21.70
N LYS A 186 -3.23 -11.19 21.69
CA LYS A 186 -3.71 -12.53 22.13
C LYS A 186 -3.99 -12.52 23.61
N GLY A 187 -5.22 -12.91 23.99
CA GLY A 187 -5.64 -13.00 25.40
C GLY A 187 -6.03 -11.65 26.02
N ARG A 188 -5.97 -10.54 25.27
CA ARG A 188 -6.44 -9.24 25.76
C ARG A 188 -7.93 -9.05 25.49
N THR A 189 -8.63 -8.52 26.47
CA THR A 189 -10.03 -8.12 26.34
C THR A 189 -10.13 -6.87 25.45
N GLU A 190 -9.29 -5.88 25.73
CA GLU A 190 -9.15 -4.67 24.93
C GLU A 190 -7.90 -4.79 24.05
N LYS A 191 -8.10 -4.69 22.75
CA LYS A 191 -7.04 -4.89 21.75
C LYS A 191 -6.32 -3.58 21.49
N TRP A 192 -5.01 -3.64 21.55
CA TRP A 192 -4.17 -2.51 21.17
C TRP A 192 -4.16 -2.26 19.67
N GLU A 193 -4.35 -3.32 18.84
CA GLU A 193 -4.34 -3.23 17.38
C GLU A 193 -3.05 -2.62 16.80
N LEU A 194 -1.89 -2.87 17.42
CA LEU A 194 -0.60 -2.37 16.96
C LEU A 194 -0.25 -2.82 15.52
N ASN A 195 -0.89 -3.89 15.03
CA ASN A 195 -0.76 -4.34 13.64
C ASN A 195 -1.21 -3.29 12.61
N ARG A 196 -1.92 -2.24 13.04
CA ARG A 196 -2.28 -1.09 12.19
C ARG A 196 -1.09 -0.20 11.85
N LEU A 197 0.03 -0.31 12.58
CA LEU A 197 1.30 0.34 12.23
C LEU A 197 1.84 -0.17 10.89
N VAL A 198 1.51 -1.41 10.49
CA VAL A 198 1.83 -1.94 9.17
C VAL A 198 0.78 -1.46 8.18
N TYR A 199 1.16 -0.54 7.29
CA TYR A 199 0.24 0.00 6.30
C TYR A 199 -0.03 -1.01 5.18
N LEU A 200 -1.17 -1.66 5.23
CA LEU A 200 -1.61 -2.67 4.26
C LEU A 200 -2.63 -2.13 3.23
N GLY A 201 -2.83 -0.81 3.18
CA GLY A 201 -3.75 -0.16 2.25
C GLY A 201 -5.19 -0.01 2.75
N TRP A 202 -6.08 0.43 1.85
CA TRP A 202 -7.51 0.63 2.12
C TRP A 202 -8.21 -0.67 2.55
N PRO A 203 -9.44 -0.63 3.08
CA PRO A 203 -10.10 -1.82 3.64
C PRO A 203 -10.11 -3.05 2.72
N LEU A 204 -10.41 -2.88 1.43
CA LEU A 204 -10.37 -3.97 0.44
C LEU A 204 -8.95 -4.50 0.24
N ILE A 205 -7.98 -3.61 0.08
CA ILE A 205 -6.57 -3.97 -0.14
C ILE A 205 -5.99 -4.62 1.12
N ARG A 206 -6.29 -4.06 2.29
CA ARG A 206 -5.92 -4.64 3.59
C ARG A 206 -6.48 -6.05 3.77
N TRP A 207 -7.74 -6.30 3.34
CA TRP A 207 -8.33 -7.62 3.37
C TRP A 207 -7.55 -8.61 2.50
N ILE A 208 -7.20 -8.23 1.24
CA ILE A 208 -6.38 -9.06 0.36
C ILE A 208 -5.02 -9.34 0.99
N ASN A 209 -4.35 -8.31 1.52
CA ASN A 209 -3.04 -8.47 2.14
C ASN A 209 -3.09 -9.38 3.36
N LYS A 210 -4.06 -9.20 4.25
CA LYS A 210 -4.22 -9.98 5.49
C LYS A 210 -4.49 -11.45 5.22
N TRP A 211 -5.39 -11.76 4.27
CA TRP A 211 -5.87 -13.13 4.07
C TRP A 211 -5.13 -13.89 2.97
N PHE A 212 -4.55 -13.20 2.01
CA PHE A 212 -3.90 -13.83 0.87
C PHE A 212 -2.40 -13.54 0.85
N THR A 213 -1.99 -12.26 0.73
CA THR A 213 -0.60 -11.88 0.47
C THR A 213 0.36 -12.31 1.59
N ILE A 214 0.08 -11.92 2.84
CA ILE A 214 0.93 -12.23 4.01
C ILE A 214 1.03 -13.74 4.23
N ASN A 215 -0.08 -14.46 4.14
CA ASN A 215 -0.07 -15.89 4.41
C ASN A 215 0.71 -16.68 3.36
N ILE A 216 0.59 -16.32 2.07
CA ILE A 216 1.38 -16.95 1.00
C ILE A 216 2.85 -16.58 1.13
N PHE A 217 3.15 -15.32 1.41
CA PHE A 217 4.53 -14.85 1.58
C PHE A 217 5.22 -15.59 2.72
N ASP A 218 4.60 -15.66 3.89
CA ASP A 218 5.14 -16.35 5.06
C ASP A 218 5.29 -17.86 4.83
N TRP A 219 4.30 -18.48 4.16
CA TRP A 219 4.38 -19.88 3.80
C TRP A 219 5.56 -20.17 2.88
N LEU A 220 5.78 -19.35 1.84
CA LEU A 220 6.92 -19.50 0.95
C LEU A 220 8.25 -19.18 1.66
N SER A 221 8.27 -18.18 2.53
CA SER A 221 9.46 -17.80 3.30
C SER A 221 9.89 -18.90 4.27
N SER A 222 8.94 -19.69 4.80
CA SER A 222 9.23 -20.83 5.69
C SER A 222 10.01 -21.97 5.00
N TRP A 223 10.11 -21.96 3.67
CA TRP A 223 10.90 -22.95 2.91
C TRP A 223 12.41 -22.67 2.92
N GLY A 224 12.85 -21.55 3.51
CA GLY A 224 14.25 -21.17 3.57
C GLY A 224 14.86 -20.74 2.23
N LEU A 225 14.01 -20.37 1.26
CA LEU A 225 14.43 -19.86 -0.04
C LEU A 225 14.88 -18.41 0.06
N SER A 226 15.75 -17.97 -0.87
CA SER A 226 16.07 -16.54 -0.98
C SER A 226 14.81 -15.72 -1.27
N MET A 227 14.72 -14.51 -0.69
CA MET A 227 13.52 -13.67 -0.80
C MET A 227 13.18 -13.29 -2.24
N GLY A 228 14.16 -13.19 -3.14
CA GLY A 228 13.91 -13.00 -4.56
C GLY A 228 13.18 -14.19 -5.21
N ILE A 229 13.49 -15.43 -4.81
CA ILE A 229 12.76 -16.62 -5.25
C ILE A 229 11.36 -16.65 -4.61
N VAL A 230 11.22 -16.27 -3.36
CA VAL A 230 9.92 -16.13 -2.69
C VAL A 230 9.01 -15.17 -3.47
N LEU A 231 9.51 -14.00 -3.85
CA LEU A 231 8.76 -13.03 -4.66
C LEU A 231 8.41 -13.58 -6.05
N LEU A 232 9.31 -14.35 -6.69
CA LEU A 232 9.05 -15.02 -7.96
C LEU A 232 7.90 -16.03 -7.84
N LEU A 233 7.97 -16.93 -6.86
CA LEU A 233 6.97 -17.97 -6.64
C LEU A 233 5.62 -17.34 -6.26
N MET A 234 5.62 -16.33 -5.42
CA MET A 234 4.45 -15.55 -5.07
C MET A 234 3.82 -14.93 -6.32
N THR A 235 4.63 -14.35 -7.23
CA THR A 235 4.15 -13.81 -8.49
C THR A 235 3.49 -14.89 -9.35
N LEU A 236 4.09 -16.08 -9.45
CA LEU A 236 3.54 -17.20 -10.20
C LEU A 236 2.19 -17.67 -9.62
N ILE A 237 2.08 -17.77 -8.29
CA ILE A 237 0.82 -18.15 -7.61
C ILE A 237 -0.26 -17.11 -7.91
N VAL A 238 0.04 -15.82 -7.75
CA VAL A 238 -0.90 -14.73 -8.05
C VAL A 238 -1.36 -14.81 -9.51
N LYS A 239 -0.43 -14.99 -10.46
CA LYS A 239 -0.76 -15.13 -11.88
C LYS A 239 -1.61 -16.37 -12.17
N ALA A 240 -1.34 -17.49 -11.53
CA ALA A 240 -2.14 -18.71 -11.66
C ALA A 240 -3.58 -18.51 -11.16
N VAL A 241 -3.76 -17.85 -10.00
CA VAL A 241 -5.09 -17.53 -9.44
C VAL A 241 -5.89 -16.61 -10.36
N VAL A 242 -5.24 -15.63 -10.98
CA VAL A 242 -5.89 -14.65 -11.87
C VAL A 242 -6.05 -15.19 -13.31
N PHE A 243 -5.33 -16.25 -13.68
CA PHE A 243 -5.28 -16.77 -15.05
C PHE A 243 -6.67 -17.06 -15.66
N PRO A 244 -7.65 -17.70 -14.99
CA PRO A 244 -8.97 -17.95 -15.57
C PRO A 244 -9.71 -16.67 -15.98
N ALA A 245 -9.55 -15.60 -15.20
CA ALA A 245 -10.11 -14.30 -15.52
C ALA A 245 -9.36 -13.65 -16.70
N THR A 246 -8.03 -13.71 -16.69
CA THR A 246 -7.17 -13.22 -17.78
C THR A 246 -7.49 -13.91 -19.10
N TRP A 247 -7.69 -15.23 -19.10
CA TRP A 247 -8.09 -15.98 -20.28
C TRP A 247 -9.43 -15.50 -20.87
N LYS A 248 -10.47 -15.34 -20.02
CA LYS A 248 -11.79 -14.85 -20.46
C LYS A 248 -11.71 -13.46 -21.09
N THR A 249 -10.91 -12.57 -20.49
CA THR A 249 -10.73 -11.20 -20.99
C THR A 249 -9.90 -11.17 -22.26
N TYR A 250 -8.89 -12.04 -22.37
CA TYR A 250 -8.12 -12.21 -23.61
C TYR A 250 -9.03 -12.67 -24.78
N ILE A 251 -9.88 -13.68 -24.57
CA ILE A 251 -10.82 -14.13 -25.61
C ILE A 251 -11.79 -13.00 -26.00
N SER A 252 -12.25 -12.19 -25.04
CA SER A 252 -13.08 -11.01 -25.36
C SER A 252 -12.33 -10.00 -26.23
N SER A 253 -11.07 -9.73 -25.95
CA SER A 253 -10.21 -8.87 -26.78
C SER A 253 -9.91 -9.47 -28.15
N ALA A 254 -9.72 -10.80 -28.22
CA ALA A 254 -9.53 -11.50 -29.49
C ALA A 254 -10.78 -11.41 -30.38
N LYS A 255 -11.99 -11.49 -29.80
CA LYS A 255 -13.25 -11.28 -30.52
C LYS A 255 -13.36 -9.86 -31.11
N MET A 256 -12.92 -8.86 -30.41
CA MET A 256 -12.88 -7.48 -30.93
C MET A 256 -11.86 -7.37 -32.10
N ARG A 257 -10.70 -8.02 -31.96
CA ARG A 257 -9.62 -8.00 -32.97
C ARG A 257 -10.06 -8.65 -34.29
N VAL A 258 -10.74 -9.80 -34.26
CA VAL A 258 -11.23 -10.45 -35.49
C VAL A 258 -12.35 -9.67 -36.20
N LEU A 259 -13.03 -8.75 -35.52
CA LEU A 259 -14.01 -7.84 -36.11
C LEU A 259 -13.37 -6.56 -36.69
N LYS A 260 -12.05 -6.37 -36.53
CA LYS A 260 -11.33 -5.17 -37.00
C LYS A 260 -11.55 -4.85 -38.48
N PRO A 261 -11.49 -5.81 -39.43
CA PRO A 261 -11.77 -5.50 -40.86
C PRO A 261 -13.12 -4.83 -41.09
N LYS A 262 -14.17 -5.29 -40.39
CA LYS A 262 -15.54 -4.71 -40.47
C LYS A 262 -15.61 -3.33 -39.82
N ILE A 263 -14.83 -3.07 -38.77
CA ILE A 263 -14.69 -1.74 -38.15
C ILE A 263 -13.97 -0.77 -39.06
N ASP A 264 -12.94 -1.24 -39.78
CA ASP A 264 -12.19 -0.42 -40.74
C ASP A 264 -13.07 -0.02 -41.94
N GLU A 265 -14.02 -0.88 -42.37
CA GLU A 265 -15.04 -0.53 -43.38
C GLU A 265 -15.97 0.60 -42.87
N ILE A 266 -16.43 0.52 -41.60
CA ILE A 266 -17.20 1.61 -40.97
C ILE A 266 -16.35 2.88 -40.91
N GLY A 267 -15.05 2.75 -40.61
CA GLY A 267 -14.10 3.85 -40.60
C GLY A 267 -13.99 4.59 -41.94
N LYS A 268 -13.98 3.85 -43.05
CA LYS A 268 -13.96 4.41 -44.40
C LYS A 268 -15.27 5.09 -44.78
N LYS A 269 -16.41 4.62 -44.25
CA LYS A 269 -17.73 5.22 -44.47
C LYS A 269 -17.86 6.59 -43.81
N TYR A 270 -17.16 6.82 -42.69
CA TYR A 270 -17.20 8.05 -41.92
C TYR A 270 -15.80 8.68 -41.76
N PRO A 271 -15.24 9.30 -42.83
CA PRO A 271 -13.87 9.82 -42.80
C PRO A 271 -13.76 11.17 -42.06
N LYS A 272 -14.87 11.91 -41.88
CA LYS A 272 -14.87 13.25 -41.30
C LYS A 272 -14.97 13.19 -39.77
N GLN A 273 -14.32 14.11 -39.10
CA GLN A 273 -14.33 14.23 -37.64
C GLN A 273 -15.71 14.58 -37.08
N GLU A 274 -16.53 15.31 -37.87
CA GLU A 274 -17.94 15.65 -37.55
C GLU A 274 -18.83 14.42 -37.42
N ASP A 275 -18.51 13.32 -38.12
CA ASP A 275 -19.24 12.06 -38.08
C ASP A 275 -18.71 11.05 -37.00
N ALA A 276 -17.79 11.48 -36.14
CA ALA A 276 -17.17 10.61 -35.13
C ALA A 276 -18.20 9.93 -34.22
N MET A 277 -19.29 10.63 -33.88
CA MET A 277 -20.39 10.07 -33.07
C MET A 277 -21.15 9.00 -33.84
N LYS A 278 -21.45 9.20 -35.11
CA LYS A 278 -22.16 8.22 -35.96
C LYS A 278 -21.30 6.98 -36.18
N LYS A 279 -20.00 7.19 -36.45
CA LYS A 279 -19.00 6.11 -36.53
C LYS A 279 -19.01 5.27 -35.25
N GLN A 280 -18.93 5.91 -34.06
CA GLN A 280 -18.91 5.22 -32.79
C GLN A 280 -20.23 4.46 -32.53
N GLN A 281 -21.37 5.04 -32.87
CA GLN A 281 -22.68 4.36 -32.80
C GLN A 281 -22.72 3.11 -33.68
N GLU A 282 -22.26 3.19 -34.95
CA GLU A 282 -22.26 2.06 -35.87
C GLU A 282 -21.30 0.94 -35.41
N VAL A 283 -20.11 1.30 -34.87
CA VAL A 283 -19.16 0.35 -34.26
C VAL A 283 -19.78 -0.33 -33.03
N MET A 284 -20.46 0.43 -32.15
CA MET A 284 -21.15 -0.15 -31.00
C MET A 284 -22.30 -1.06 -31.42
N GLY A 285 -23.04 -0.67 -32.47
CA GLY A 285 -24.06 -1.51 -33.11
C GLY A 285 -23.48 -2.81 -33.65
N LEU A 286 -22.31 -2.77 -34.31
CA LEU A 286 -21.59 -3.94 -34.77
C LEU A 286 -21.23 -4.88 -33.61
N TYR A 287 -20.62 -4.36 -32.54
CA TYR A 287 -20.31 -5.18 -31.36
C TYR A 287 -21.54 -5.82 -30.75
N SER A 288 -22.64 -5.07 -30.64
CA SER A 288 -23.91 -5.60 -30.15
C SER A 288 -24.47 -6.73 -31.03
N GLN A 289 -24.40 -6.59 -32.37
CA GLN A 289 -24.81 -7.61 -33.32
C GLN A 289 -24.05 -8.94 -33.22
N TYR A 290 -22.78 -8.87 -32.82
CA TYR A 290 -21.92 -10.04 -32.62
C TYR A 290 -21.88 -10.52 -31.15
N GLY A 291 -22.61 -9.86 -30.24
CA GLY A 291 -22.60 -10.19 -28.80
C GLY A 291 -21.25 -9.97 -28.15
N VAL A 292 -20.43 -9.05 -28.65
CA VAL A 292 -19.12 -8.71 -28.13
C VAL A 292 -19.22 -7.45 -27.27
N SER A 293 -18.65 -7.48 -26.05
CA SER A 293 -18.62 -6.32 -25.17
C SER A 293 -17.32 -5.54 -25.35
N PRO A 294 -17.38 -4.25 -25.68
CA PRO A 294 -16.17 -3.40 -25.76
C PRO A 294 -15.46 -3.22 -24.43
N MET A 295 -16.17 -3.43 -23.32
CA MET A 295 -15.55 -3.39 -21.97
C MET A 295 -14.73 -4.64 -21.64
N GLY A 296 -14.82 -5.71 -22.45
CA GLY A 296 -13.99 -6.90 -22.26
C GLY A 296 -12.49 -6.63 -22.33
N GLY A 297 -12.08 -5.58 -23.05
CA GLY A 297 -10.67 -5.18 -23.19
C GLY A 297 -10.05 -4.52 -21.94
N CYS A 298 -10.83 -3.82 -21.11
CA CYS A 298 -10.33 -3.16 -19.89
C CYS A 298 -10.54 -4.00 -18.61
N LEU A 299 -11.33 -5.07 -18.68
CA LEU A 299 -11.64 -5.92 -17.54
C LEU A 299 -10.39 -6.57 -16.89
N PRO A 300 -9.33 -6.98 -17.64
CA PRO A 300 -8.09 -7.46 -17.04
C PRO A 300 -7.47 -6.46 -16.07
N MET A 301 -7.43 -5.20 -16.45
CA MET A 301 -6.87 -4.12 -15.62
C MET A 301 -7.66 -3.95 -14.32
N LEU A 302 -8.99 -4.01 -14.38
CA LEU A 302 -9.85 -3.87 -13.20
C LEU A 302 -9.67 -5.04 -12.22
N ILE A 303 -9.48 -6.26 -12.72
CA ILE A 303 -9.26 -7.45 -11.87
C ILE A 303 -7.85 -7.44 -11.28
N GLN A 304 -6.86 -7.03 -12.07
CA GLN A 304 -5.46 -7.01 -11.67
C GLN A 304 -5.14 -5.87 -10.70
N PHE A 305 -5.84 -4.73 -10.79
CA PHE A 305 -5.54 -3.53 -10.02
C PHE A 305 -5.56 -3.73 -8.49
N PRO A 306 -6.56 -4.38 -7.87
CA PRO A 306 -6.56 -4.60 -6.43
C PRO A 306 -5.38 -5.45 -5.95
N ILE A 307 -4.98 -6.45 -6.72
CA ILE A 307 -3.86 -7.33 -6.39
C ILE A 307 -2.52 -6.58 -6.56
N LEU A 308 -2.40 -5.81 -7.63
CA LEU A 308 -1.25 -4.95 -7.87
C LEU A 308 -1.06 -3.95 -6.71
N MET A 309 -2.15 -3.30 -6.27
CA MET A 309 -2.14 -2.37 -5.15
C MET A 309 -1.85 -3.06 -3.81
N ALA A 310 -2.33 -4.30 -3.63
CA ALA A 310 -2.03 -5.07 -2.43
C ALA A 310 -0.52 -5.29 -2.28
N LEU A 311 0.16 -5.70 -3.33
CA LEU A 311 1.60 -5.92 -3.32
C LEU A 311 2.39 -4.61 -3.30
N PHE A 312 1.88 -3.55 -3.93
CA PHE A 312 2.46 -2.21 -3.86
C PHE A 312 2.53 -1.68 -2.41
N MET A 313 1.53 -2.01 -1.60
CA MET A 313 1.50 -1.62 -0.19
C MET A 313 2.28 -2.61 0.71
N PHE A 314 2.22 -3.90 0.40
CA PHE A 314 2.84 -4.93 1.21
C PHE A 314 4.36 -4.98 1.08
N VAL A 315 4.90 -5.04 -0.15
CA VAL A 315 6.34 -5.27 -0.37
C VAL A 315 7.24 -4.22 0.32
N PRO A 316 6.94 -2.91 0.26
CA PRO A 316 7.74 -1.91 0.97
C PRO A 316 7.63 -1.97 2.50
N SER A 317 6.58 -2.63 3.03
CA SER A 317 6.33 -2.79 4.46
C SER A 317 6.82 -4.14 5.00
N ALA A 318 7.28 -5.04 4.13
CA ALA A 318 7.75 -6.37 4.51
C ALA A 318 9.20 -6.28 5.04
N ILE A 319 9.35 -6.34 6.37
CA ILE A 319 10.66 -6.28 7.02
C ILE A 319 11.54 -7.47 6.63
N GLU A 320 10.96 -8.60 6.24
CA GLU A 320 11.66 -9.81 5.83
C GLU A 320 12.50 -9.62 4.56
N LEU A 321 12.18 -8.60 3.75
CA LEU A 321 12.96 -8.23 2.57
C LEU A 321 14.18 -7.37 2.91
N ARG A 322 14.23 -6.83 4.13
CA ARG A 322 15.31 -5.96 4.57
C ARG A 322 16.62 -6.71 4.63
N GLN A 323 17.67 -6.14 4.03
CA GLN A 323 19.02 -6.71 3.94
C GLN A 323 19.05 -8.09 3.23
N GLN A 324 18.05 -8.39 2.39
CA GLN A 324 18.04 -9.59 1.56
C GLN A 324 18.53 -9.26 0.17
N SER A 325 19.67 -9.82 -0.22
CA SER A 325 20.23 -9.65 -1.54
C SER A 325 19.61 -10.57 -2.57
N PHE A 326 19.48 -10.08 -3.81
CA PHE A 326 19.07 -10.90 -4.94
C PHE A 326 19.60 -10.37 -6.27
N LEU A 327 20.24 -11.22 -7.06
CA LEU A 327 20.94 -10.88 -8.30
C LEU A 327 21.97 -9.77 -8.06
N TRP A 328 21.74 -8.58 -8.62
CA TRP A 328 22.61 -7.39 -8.46
C TRP A 328 22.13 -6.42 -7.36
N ALA A 329 20.97 -6.66 -6.79
CA ALA A 329 20.46 -5.85 -5.68
C ALA A 329 21.03 -6.36 -4.36
N ASP A 330 21.70 -5.49 -3.61
CA ASP A 330 22.25 -5.81 -2.29
C ASP A 330 21.15 -5.95 -1.24
N ASP A 331 20.03 -5.23 -1.43
CA ASP A 331 18.90 -5.19 -0.51
C ASP A 331 17.59 -5.00 -1.28
N LEU A 332 16.66 -5.93 -1.12
CA LEU A 332 15.34 -5.91 -1.77
C LEU A 332 14.39 -4.86 -1.16
N SER A 333 14.68 -4.37 0.05
CA SER A 333 13.85 -3.35 0.72
C SER A 333 14.20 -1.92 0.32
N THR A 334 15.29 -1.71 -0.40
CA THR A 334 15.75 -0.41 -0.90
C THR A 334 16.00 -0.46 -2.41
N TYR A 335 16.33 0.68 -3.02
CA TYR A 335 16.60 0.76 -4.45
C TYR A 335 17.93 0.10 -4.82
N ASP A 336 17.98 -0.52 -6.01
CA ASP A 336 19.19 -1.04 -6.64
C ASP A 336 19.89 0.07 -7.46
N ALA A 337 20.99 0.61 -6.96
CA ALA A 337 21.78 1.59 -7.67
C ALA A 337 22.76 0.90 -8.63
N PHE A 338 22.27 0.41 -9.76
CA PHE A 338 23.11 -0.28 -10.74
C PHE A 338 24.08 0.66 -11.46
N ILE A 339 23.62 1.89 -11.76
CA ILE A 339 24.45 2.98 -12.26
C ILE A 339 24.35 4.15 -11.29
N ASN A 340 25.49 4.65 -10.82
CA ASN A 340 25.55 5.87 -10.02
C ASN A 340 26.10 7.00 -10.88
N PHE A 341 25.43 8.15 -10.84
CA PHE A 341 25.83 9.36 -11.53
C PHE A 341 26.59 10.30 -10.57
N PRO A 342 27.64 10.95 -11.01
CA PRO A 342 28.37 11.95 -10.19
C PRO A 342 27.59 13.27 -10.06
N PHE A 343 26.44 13.39 -10.69
CA PHE A 343 25.56 14.56 -10.69
C PHE A 343 24.12 14.14 -10.49
N HIS A 344 23.30 15.07 -10.02
CA HIS A 344 21.87 14.85 -9.80
C HIS A 344 21.08 15.14 -11.10
N ILE A 345 20.38 14.16 -11.61
CA ILE A 345 19.46 14.30 -12.76
C ILE A 345 18.07 14.68 -12.23
N PRO A 346 17.46 15.78 -12.72
CA PRO A 346 16.12 16.16 -12.30
C PRO A 346 15.13 14.99 -12.45
N PHE A 347 14.34 14.73 -11.42
CA PHE A 347 13.36 13.64 -11.32
C PHE A 347 13.90 12.21 -11.25
N LEU A 348 15.15 11.94 -11.69
CA LEU A 348 15.76 10.61 -11.64
C LEU A 348 16.66 10.42 -10.41
N GLY A 349 17.22 11.52 -9.89
CA GLY A 349 18.17 11.45 -8.80
C GLY A 349 19.63 11.24 -9.26
N SER A 350 20.45 10.61 -8.41
CA SER A 350 21.87 10.34 -8.65
C SER A 350 22.16 8.89 -9.02
N HIS A 351 21.12 8.08 -9.28
CA HIS A 351 21.29 6.66 -9.62
C HIS A 351 20.20 6.19 -10.61
N LEU A 352 20.44 5.04 -11.23
CA LEU A 352 19.47 4.32 -12.05
C LEU A 352 19.34 2.89 -11.53
N SER A 353 18.11 2.54 -11.16
CA SER A 353 17.71 1.19 -10.78
C SER A 353 17.54 0.33 -12.04
N LEU A 354 18.25 -0.80 -12.11
CA LEU A 354 18.12 -1.74 -13.23
C LEU A 354 16.79 -2.48 -13.20
N PHE A 355 16.28 -2.86 -12.00
CA PHE A 355 14.96 -3.46 -11.91
C PHE A 355 13.86 -2.50 -12.36
N CYS A 356 13.96 -1.21 -12.03
CA CYS A 356 13.02 -0.19 -12.48
C CYS A 356 13.08 0.00 -14.00
N LEU A 357 14.28 -0.01 -14.59
CA LEU A 357 14.47 0.07 -16.05
C LEU A 357 13.86 -1.15 -16.74
N LEU A 358 14.15 -2.37 -16.28
CA LEU A 358 13.59 -3.61 -16.81
C LEU A 358 12.06 -3.65 -16.70
N MET A 359 11.52 -3.21 -15.57
CA MET A 359 10.08 -3.03 -15.37
C MET A 359 9.50 -2.07 -16.42
N THR A 360 10.14 -0.94 -16.65
CA THR A 360 9.70 0.07 -17.63
C THR A 360 9.68 -0.49 -19.03
N VAL A 361 10.76 -1.15 -19.47
CA VAL A 361 10.87 -1.78 -20.79
C VAL A 361 9.78 -2.84 -20.98
N THR A 362 9.60 -3.71 -20.00
CA THR A 362 8.55 -4.76 -20.08
C THR A 362 7.13 -4.19 -20.07
N ASN A 363 6.89 -3.08 -19.34
CA ASN A 363 5.60 -2.38 -19.37
C ASN A 363 5.33 -1.73 -20.74
N ILE A 364 6.33 -1.14 -21.37
CA ILE A 364 6.21 -0.60 -22.74
C ILE A 364 5.89 -1.73 -23.74
N LEU A 365 6.57 -2.87 -23.63
CA LEU A 365 6.28 -4.04 -24.45
C LEU A 365 4.85 -4.56 -24.22
N ASN A 366 4.43 -4.68 -22.98
CA ASN A 366 3.08 -5.09 -22.63
C ASN A 366 2.03 -4.13 -23.20
N THR A 367 2.27 -2.81 -23.05
CA THR A 367 1.40 -1.77 -23.62
C THR A 367 1.30 -1.91 -25.15
N LYS A 368 2.40 -2.16 -25.85
CA LYS A 368 2.40 -2.41 -27.30
C LYS A 368 1.49 -3.59 -27.67
N PHE A 369 1.59 -4.71 -26.96
CA PHE A 369 0.74 -5.89 -27.23
C PHE A 369 -0.73 -5.62 -26.89
N MET A 370 -1.01 -4.92 -25.79
CA MET A 370 -2.37 -4.54 -25.40
C MET A 370 -3.02 -3.57 -26.40
N MET A 371 -2.27 -2.57 -26.87
CA MET A 371 -2.77 -1.59 -27.83
C MET A 371 -3.03 -2.20 -29.22
N GLN A 372 -2.22 -3.15 -29.67
CA GLN A 372 -2.49 -3.90 -30.89
C GLN A 372 -3.82 -4.68 -30.84
N GLN A 373 -4.28 -5.03 -29.64
CA GLN A 373 -5.56 -5.72 -29.45
C GLN A 373 -6.76 -4.77 -29.44
N GLN A 374 -6.55 -3.49 -29.17
CA GLN A 374 -7.61 -2.48 -29.00
C GLN A 374 -7.66 -1.44 -30.13
N ASP A 375 -6.81 -1.58 -31.18
CA ASP A 375 -6.72 -0.60 -32.27
C ASP A 375 -7.99 -0.64 -33.13
N THR A 376 -8.95 0.22 -32.79
CA THR A 376 -10.29 0.34 -33.41
C THR A 376 -10.40 1.50 -34.39
N GLY A 377 -9.27 1.88 -35.05
CA GLY A 377 -9.27 2.88 -36.13
C GLY A 377 -8.99 4.32 -35.70
N ALA A 378 -8.72 5.18 -36.67
CA ALA A 378 -8.19 6.53 -36.54
C ALA A 378 -9.20 7.54 -35.92
N ASN A 379 -9.31 7.50 -34.58
CA ASN A 379 -9.98 8.56 -33.83
C ASN A 379 -8.90 9.39 -33.09
N PRO A 380 -8.84 10.73 -33.24
CA PRO A 380 -7.84 11.59 -32.58
C PRO A 380 -7.81 11.41 -31.05
N GLN A 381 -8.96 11.15 -30.44
CA GLN A 381 -9.08 10.90 -29.01
C GLN A 381 -8.41 9.58 -28.59
N MET A 382 -8.45 8.55 -29.44
CA MET A 382 -7.74 7.26 -29.25
C MET A 382 -6.22 7.43 -29.45
N ALA A 383 -5.79 8.32 -30.33
CA ALA A 383 -4.37 8.62 -30.55
C ALA A 383 -3.75 9.27 -29.29
N ALA A 384 -4.44 10.23 -28.67
CA ALA A 384 -4.00 10.84 -27.40
C ALA A 384 -3.90 9.81 -26.28
N MET A 385 -4.89 8.92 -26.15
CA MET A 385 -4.89 7.85 -25.15
C MET A 385 -3.76 6.84 -25.40
N LYS A 386 -3.44 6.56 -26.66
CA LYS A 386 -2.31 5.69 -27.05
C LYS A 386 -0.98 6.30 -26.61
N TRP A 387 -0.74 7.59 -26.90
CA TRP A 387 0.44 8.32 -26.44
C TRP A 387 0.56 8.33 -24.91
N MET A 388 -0.52 8.60 -24.21
CA MET A 388 -0.55 8.60 -22.75
C MET A 388 -0.20 7.21 -22.17
N SER A 389 -0.66 6.12 -22.80
CA SER A 389 -0.36 4.76 -22.39
C SER A 389 1.12 4.38 -22.53
N TYR A 390 1.84 4.95 -23.50
CA TYR A 390 3.29 4.77 -23.63
C TYR A 390 4.09 5.71 -22.72
N LEU A 391 3.57 6.91 -22.46
CA LEU A 391 4.24 7.87 -21.58
C LEU A 391 4.20 7.44 -20.12
N MET A 392 3.11 6.80 -19.69
CA MET A 392 2.91 6.40 -18.29
C MET A 392 4.01 5.46 -17.75
N PRO A 393 4.44 4.38 -18.43
CA PRO A 393 5.58 3.57 -17.98
C PRO A 393 6.89 4.35 -17.87
N VAL A 394 7.12 5.33 -18.76
CA VAL A 394 8.30 6.20 -18.70
C VAL A 394 8.23 7.13 -17.50
N MET A 395 7.07 7.68 -17.17
CA MET A 395 6.88 8.47 -15.94
C MET A 395 7.13 7.62 -14.69
N PHE A 396 6.71 6.37 -14.69
CA PHE A 396 6.97 5.45 -13.56
C PHE A 396 8.45 5.16 -13.37
N LEU A 397 9.30 5.20 -14.41
CA LEU A 397 10.74 5.11 -14.25
C LEU A 397 11.27 6.19 -13.29
N PHE A 398 10.82 7.43 -13.43
CA PHE A 398 11.25 8.53 -12.58
C PHE A 398 10.68 8.45 -11.16
N ILE A 399 9.44 7.95 -11.01
CA ILE A 399 8.78 7.86 -9.70
C ILE A 399 9.30 6.66 -8.90
N LEU A 400 9.47 5.51 -9.57
CA LEU A 400 9.79 4.23 -8.90
C LEU A 400 11.28 3.94 -8.83
N ASN A 401 12.13 4.84 -9.36
CA ASN A 401 13.58 4.68 -9.31
C ASN A 401 14.13 4.61 -7.88
N ASP A 402 13.55 5.38 -6.95
CA ASP A 402 13.91 5.39 -5.53
C ASP A 402 13.15 4.34 -4.69
N TYR A 403 12.29 3.54 -5.33
CA TYR A 403 11.47 2.55 -4.63
C TYR A 403 12.24 1.23 -4.40
N PRO A 404 11.78 0.40 -3.43
CA PRO A 404 12.41 -0.88 -3.15
C PRO A 404 12.60 -1.75 -4.38
N SER A 405 13.80 -2.28 -4.54
CA SER A 405 14.17 -3.16 -5.68
C SER A 405 13.31 -4.42 -5.73
N GLY A 406 12.88 -4.96 -4.58
CA GLY A 406 11.93 -6.06 -4.51
C GLY A 406 10.57 -5.75 -5.14
N LEU A 407 10.08 -4.51 -5.02
CA LEU A 407 8.85 -4.07 -5.65
C LEU A 407 9.02 -3.95 -7.18
N ASN A 408 10.10 -3.31 -7.62
CA ASN A 408 10.43 -3.17 -9.04
C ASN A 408 10.65 -4.53 -9.71
N TYR A 409 11.33 -5.45 -9.02
CA TYR A 409 11.51 -6.83 -9.43
C TYR A 409 10.17 -7.56 -9.58
N TYR A 410 9.29 -7.48 -8.59
CA TYR A 410 7.96 -8.07 -8.67
C TYR A 410 7.18 -7.55 -9.90
N TYR A 411 7.17 -6.24 -10.13
CA TYR A 411 6.49 -5.66 -11.29
C TYR A 411 7.11 -6.09 -12.61
N PHE A 412 8.45 -6.12 -12.70
CA PHE A 412 9.17 -6.62 -13.85
C PHE A 412 8.74 -8.04 -14.20
N ILE A 413 8.85 -8.98 -13.26
CA ILE A 413 8.50 -10.39 -13.47
C ILE A 413 7.01 -10.55 -13.74
N SER A 414 6.14 -9.87 -13.00
CA SER A 414 4.69 -9.91 -13.20
C SER A 414 4.28 -9.47 -14.60
N THR A 415 4.90 -8.41 -15.12
CA THR A 415 4.64 -7.91 -16.47
C THR A 415 5.26 -8.82 -17.53
N LEU A 416 6.46 -9.33 -17.31
CA LEU A 416 7.12 -10.29 -18.21
C LEU A 416 6.26 -11.56 -18.39
N ILE A 417 5.77 -12.14 -17.28
CA ILE A 417 4.85 -13.29 -17.32
C ILE A 417 3.58 -12.94 -18.09
N SER A 418 3.03 -11.73 -17.91
CA SER A 418 1.84 -11.29 -18.66
C SER A 418 2.10 -11.21 -20.17
N VAL A 419 3.26 -10.69 -20.57
CA VAL A 419 3.69 -10.64 -21.99
C VAL A 419 3.80 -12.05 -22.55
N VAL A 420 4.54 -12.94 -21.88
CA VAL A 420 4.72 -14.34 -22.31
C VAL A 420 3.37 -15.05 -22.39
N THR A 421 2.52 -14.93 -21.38
CA THR A 421 1.19 -15.52 -21.38
C THR A 421 0.33 -15.00 -22.53
N THR A 422 0.37 -13.70 -22.81
CA THR A 422 -0.35 -13.09 -23.94
C THR A 422 0.14 -13.63 -25.29
N LEU A 423 1.46 -13.80 -25.46
CA LEU A 423 2.04 -14.38 -26.66
C LEU A 423 1.62 -15.85 -26.86
N ILE A 424 1.64 -16.64 -25.78
CA ILE A 424 1.17 -18.04 -25.82
C ILE A 424 -0.30 -18.09 -26.19
N MET A 425 -1.15 -17.32 -25.53
CA MET A 425 -2.60 -17.26 -25.81
C MET A 425 -2.86 -16.83 -27.26
N ARG A 426 -2.07 -15.88 -27.79
CA ARG A 426 -2.19 -15.44 -29.19
C ARG A 426 -1.84 -16.56 -30.18
N LYS A 427 -0.79 -17.33 -29.89
CA LYS A 427 -0.37 -18.45 -30.76
C LYS A 427 -1.35 -19.62 -30.73
N THR A 428 -2.00 -19.85 -29.59
CA THR A 428 -2.93 -20.98 -29.39
C THR A 428 -4.37 -20.67 -29.82
N THR A 429 -4.74 -19.38 -30.00
CA THR A 429 -6.10 -18.99 -30.39
C THR A 429 -6.22 -18.97 -31.92
N ASN A 430 -7.13 -19.79 -32.45
CA ASN A 430 -7.48 -19.77 -33.87
C ASN A 430 -8.48 -18.64 -34.16
N GLU A 431 -8.00 -17.57 -34.80
CA GLU A 431 -8.80 -16.36 -35.10
C GLU A 431 -9.87 -16.64 -36.16
N GLU A 432 -9.62 -17.53 -37.12
CA GLU A 432 -10.60 -17.88 -38.14
C GLU A 432 -11.78 -18.65 -37.54
N ALA A 433 -11.51 -19.64 -36.70
CA ALA A 433 -12.53 -20.38 -35.98
C ALA A 433 -13.37 -19.44 -35.06
N LEU A 434 -12.72 -18.47 -34.42
CA LEU A 434 -13.39 -17.49 -33.58
C LEU A 434 -14.30 -16.56 -34.38
N LEU A 435 -13.88 -16.13 -35.57
CA LEU A 435 -14.71 -15.33 -36.48
C LEU A 435 -15.92 -16.14 -36.98
N ALA A 436 -15.70 -17.40 -37.39
CA ALA A 436 -16.78 -18.30 -37.82
C ALA A 436 -17.81 -18.51 -36.71
N GLU A 437 -17.37 -18.70 -35.45
CA GLU A 437 -18.27 -18.79 -34.28
C GLU A 437 -19.12 -17.53 -34.09
N LEU A 438 -18.50 -16.34 -34.24
CA LEU A 438 -19.20 -15.06 -34.12
C LEU A 438 -20.22 -14.87 -35.25
N GLU A 439 -19.91 -15.26 -36.48
CA GLU A 439 -20.83 -15.18 -37.61
C GLU A 439 -22.01 -16.14 -37.46
N ALA A 440 -21.75 -17.35 -36.95
CA ALA A 440 -22.82 -18.30 -36.64
C ALA A 440 -23.78 -17.76 -35.55
N LYS A 441 -23.23 -17.09 -34.53
CA LYS A 441 -24.04 -16.46 -33.48
C LYS A 441 -24.91 -15.29 -33.99
N LYS A 442 -24.40 -14.51 -34.95
CA LYS A 442 -25.14 -13.42 -35.58
C LYS A 442 -26.38 -13.91 -36.30
N LYS A 443 -26.34 -15.11 -36.90
CA LYS A 443 -27.46 -15.74 -37.61
C LYS A 443 -28.57 -16.26 -36.71
N ASP A 444 -28.30 -16.45 -35.40
CA ASP A 444 -29.26 -16.94 -34.42
C ASP A 444 -29.39 -16.01 -33.19
N PRO A 445 -30.23 -14.94 -33.29
CA PRO A 445 -30.38 -13.93 -32.23
C PRO A 445 -30.91 -14.51 -30.90
N LYS A 446 -31.56 -15.66 -30.88
CA LYS A 446 -32.05 -16.29 -29.67
C LYS A 446 -30.96 -16.82 -28.75
N LYS A 447 -29.74 -17.03 -29.28
CA LYS A 447 -28.57 -17.44 -28.49
C LYS A 447 -27.83 -16.27 -27.85
N MET A 448 -28.19 -15.03 -28.16
CA MET A 448 -27.56 -13.82 -27.56
C MET A 448 -28.19 -13.49 -26.20
N LYS A 449 -27.61 -14.01 -25.13
CA LYS A 449 -27.94 -13.55 -23.78
C LYS A 449 -27.44 -12.12 -23.62
N LYS A 450 -28.34 -11.12 -23.61
CA LYS A 450 -27.98 -9.75 -23.19
C LYS A 450 -27.56 -9.81 -21.71
N THR A 451 -26.30 -9.55 -21.40
CA THR A 451 -25.88 -9.40 -20.02
C THR A 451 -26.58 -8.16 -19.44
N GLY A 452 -27.00 -8.20 -18.16
CA GLY A 452 -27.75 -7.09 -17.53
C GLY A 452 -27.02 -5.75 -17.58
N PHE A 453 -25.67 -5.78 -17.73
CA PHE A 453 -24.85 -4.58 -17.92
C PHE A 453 -24.98 -3.99 -19.34
N ALA A 454 -25.00 -4.81 -20.39
CA ALA A 454 -25.22 -4.36 -21.77
C ALA A 454 -26.62 -3.73 -21.94
N ALA A 455 -27.63 -4.28 -21.27
CA ALA A 455 -28.97 -3.73 -21.25
C ALA A 455 -29.03 -2.36 -20.51
N ARG A 456 -28.29 -2.19 -19.42
CA ARG A 456 -28.19 -0.89 -18.72
C ARG A 456 -27.46 0.18 -19.54
N LEU A 457 -26.39 -0.20 -20.24
CA LEU A 457 -25.65 0.71 -21.11
C LEU A 457 -26.52 1.18 -22.29
N GLU A 458 -27.27 0.27 -22.91
CA GLU A 458 -28.22 0.59 -23.98
C GLU A 458 -29.36 1.51 -23.48
N ALA A 459 -29.83 1.31 -22.26
CA ALA A 459 -30.83 2.18 -21.63
C ALA A 459 -30.26 3.58 -21.36
N MET A 460 -29.03 3.70 -20.87
CA MET A 460 -28.35 5.01 -20.68
C MET A 460 -28.10 5.73 -22.01
N GLN A 461 -27.72 5.02 -23.07
CA GLN A 461 -27.54 5.58 -24.40
C GLN A 461 -28.85 6.11 -24.97
N LYS A 462 -29.95 5.36 -24.85
CA LYS A 462 -31.29 5.82 -25.27
C LYS A 462 -31.73 7.06 -24.50
N GLN A 463 -31.43 7.13 -23.20
CA GLN A 463 -31.72 8.32 -22.40
C GLN A 463 -30.90 9.55 -22.85
N GLN A 464 -29.62 9.37 -23.17
CA GLN A 464 -28.80 10.45 -23.72
C GLN A 464 -29.27 10.91 -25.09
N GLU A 465 -29.67 9.99 -25.98
CA GLU A 465 -30.24 10.33 -27.27
C GLU A 465 -31.56 11.11 -27.14
N GLN A 466 -32.42 10.73 -26.20
CA GLN A 466 -33.66 11.45 -25.93
C GLN A 466 -33.39 12.86 -25.42
N MET A 467 -32.47 13.02 -24.46
CA MET A 467 -32.07 14.34 -23.96
C MET A 467 -31.42 15.22 -25.03
N MET A 468 -30.66 14.64 -25.97
CA MET A 468 -30.09 15.43 -27.08
C MET A 468 -31.13 15.85 -28.12
N LYS A 469 -32.10 14.98 -28.44
CA LYS A 469 -33.24 15.33 -29.32
C LYS A 469 -34.14 16.39 -28.69
N GLU A 470 -34.40 16.32 -27.39
CA GLU A 470 -35.13 17.37 -26.67
C GLU A 470 -34.41 18.73 -26.65
N LYS A 471 -33.06 18.72 -26.51
CA LYS A 471 -32.25 19.97 -26.63
C LYS A 471 -32.21 20.54 -28.04
N GLN A 472 -32.27 19.70 -29.08
CA GLN A 472 -32.35 20.17 -30.47
C GLN A 472 -33.73 20.75 -30.83
N ASN A 473 -34.80 20.19 -30.26
CA ASN A 473 -36.17 20.70 -30.49
C ASN A 473 -36.52 21.93 -29.65
N ARG A 474 -35.65 22.33 -28.68
CA ARG A 474 -35.80 23.56 -27.89
C ARG A 474 -34.99 24.75 -28.42
N LYS A 475 -34.20 24.56 -29.49
CA LYS A 475 -33.56 25.61 -30.28
C LYS A 475 -34.34 25.82 -31.57
#